data_0b7aea1bc468d55c81ff8a60811d3329
#
_entry.id   0b7aea1bc468d55c81ff8a60811d3329
#
_cell.length_a   1.000
_cell.length_b   1.000
_cell.length_c   1.000
_cell.angle_alpha   90.00
_cell.angle_beta   90.00
_cell.angle_gamma   90.00
#
_symmetry.space_group_name_H-M   'P 1'
#
loop_
_entity.id
_entity.type
_entity.pdbx_description
1 polymer ?
#
loop_
_entity_poly.entity_id
_entity_poly.type
_entity_poly.pdbx_seq_one_letter_code
_entity_poly.pdbx_strand_id
1 'polypeptide(L)'
;RDLKKDILQGALGKPVLLKTMILWPRDKKYFARGWAGKISDGQGHMIRDSVANNATAHYLHNMFYVLGETESTAAFPKKVEAELYRANRIENFDTVAARITTGSGAELRFYATHAVNRSMGPVFRYEFENATAYFDSPEEGKGIYVRFKDGRRKEYGDPNDSVMDKLWTMIDAIHGKSGIPCDLHTAFPHVLAIDAIQRSVPEIPDFPDALRRYDAQKEVVWIDGLFELMNDCYRQGILPSEAGAGGAVMGKQIEVSGY
;
A
#
# COMPACT_ATOMS: atom_id res chain seq x y z
N ARG A 1 -14.17 5.90 7.22
CA ARG A 1 -14.35 6.23 8.65
C ARG A 1 -15.22 5.17 9.35
N ASP A 2 -16.37 4.82 8.82
CA ASP A 2 -17.32 3.92 9.51
C ASP A 2 -16.78 2.50 9.72
N LEU A 3 -16.04 1.96 8.75
CA LEU A 3 -15.31 0.69 8.97
C LEU A 3 -14.37 0.79 10.18
N LYS A 4 -13.62 1.90 10.33
CA LYS A 4 -12.72 2.08 11.47
C LYS A 4 -13.48 2.15 12.81
N LYS A 5 -14.65 2.80 12.84
CA LYS A 5 -15.51 2.83 14.05
C LYS A 5 -15.91 1.41 14.47
N ASP A 6 -16.35 0.58 13.53
CA ASP A 6 -16.71 -0.80 13.83
C ASP A 6 -15.50 -1.63 14.31
N ILE A 7 -14.31 -1.39 13.75
CA ILE A 7 -13.06 -2.02 14.23
C ILE A 7 -12.78 -1.61 15.68
N LEU A 8 -12.86 -0.31 15.99
CA LEU A 8 -12.62 0.23 17.33
C LEU A 8 -13.64 -0.27 18.36
N GLN A 9 -14.87 -0.49 17.95
CA GLN A 9 -15.93 -1.08 18.79
C GLN A 9 -15.75 -2.60 18.99
N GLY A 10 -14.74 -3.22 18.37
CA GLY A 10 -14.47 -4.64 18.47
C GLY A 10 -15.41 -5.54 17.66
N ALA A 11 -16.27 -4.96 16.81
CA ALA A 11 -17.28 -5.72 16.06
C ALA A 11 -16.67 -6.80 15.13
N LEU A 12 -15.46 -6.55 14.60
CA LEU A 12 -14.76 -7.47 13.71
C LEU A 12 -13.84 -8.46 14.44
N GLY A 13 -13.58 -8.27 15.74
CA GLY A 13 -12.54 -8.98 16.49
C GLY A 13 -11.15 -8.43 16.24
N LYS A 14 -10.09 -9.11 16.70
CA LYS A 14 -8.70 -8.67 16.52
C LYS A 14 -8.27 -8.79 15.06
N PRO A 15 -7.44 -7.85 14.57
CA PRO A 15 -6.86 -7.94 13.23
C PRO A 15 -5.88 -9.12 13.16
N VAL A 16 -5.92 -9.86 12.05
CA VAL A 16 -5.04 -11.01 11.77
C VAL A 16 -4.09 -10.68 10.63
N LEU A 17 -4.63 -10.44 9.44
CA LEU A 17 -3.84 -10.15 8.23
C LEU A 17 -4.57 -9.15 7.35
N LEU A 18 -3.91 -8.04 7.06
CA LEU A 18 -4.39 -7.05 6.12
C LEU A 18 -3.58 -7.12 4.81
N LYS A 19 -4.26 -7.26 3.69
CA LYS A 19 -3.63 -7.30 2.36
C LYS A 19 -4.19 -6.21 1.46
N THR A 20 -3.29 -5.50 0.76
CA THR A 20 -3.66 -4.49 -0.25
C THR A 20 -2.80 -4.65 -1.48
N MET A 21 -3.41 -4.55 -2.67
CA MET A 21 -2.70 -4.64 -3.95
C MET A 21 -3.15 -3.55 -4.92
N ILE A 22 -2.15 -2.93 -5.60
CA ILE A 22 -2.35 -1.92 -6.64
C ILE A 22 -1.37 -2.17 -7.79
N LEU A 23 -1.89 -2.52 -8.95
CA LEU A 23 -1.12 -2.74 -10.17
C LEU A 23 -1.54 -1.69 -11.19
N TRP A 24 -0.79 -0.59 -11.29
CA TRP A 24 -1.12 0.56 -12.12
C TRP A 24 0.01 0.91 -13.08
N PRO A 25 -0.06 0.56 -14.36
CA PRO A 25 0.97 0.95 -15.32
C PRO A 25 1.14 2.48 -15.36
N ARG A 26 2.37 2.92 -15.53
CA ARG A 26 2.72 4.33 -15.72
C ARG A 26 3.53 4.52 -16.97
N ASP A 27 3.19 5.55 -17.73
CA ASP A 27 3.85 5.93 -18.96
C ASP A 27 5.14 6.72 -18.72
N LYS A 28 5.89 6.96 -19.76
CA LYS A 28 7.11 7.74 -19.74
C LYS A 28 6.90 9.16 -19.20
N LYS A 29 5.72 9.78 -19.45
CA LYS A 29 5.40 11.14 -18.98
C LYS A 29 5.29 11.20 -17.47
N TYR A 30 4.77 10.14 -16.85
CA TYR A 30 4.70 10.03 -15.39
C TYR A 30 6.10 10.16 -14.77
N PHE A 31 7.10 9.47 -15.32
CA PHE A 31 8.48 9.47 -14.82
C PHE A 31 9.31 10.68 -15.30
N ALA A 32 8.84 11.44 -16.27
CA ALA A 32 9.52 12.66 -16.75
C ALA A 32 9.42 13.86 -15.79
N ARG A 33 8.60 13.77 -14.74
CA ARG A 33 8.52 14.81 -13.69
C ARG A 33 9.84 14.87 -12.92
N GLY A 34 10.30 16.08 -12.59
CA GLY A 34 11.65 16.30 -12.04
C GLY A 34 12.00 15.54 -10.76
N TRP A 35 11.01 15.09 -10.00
CA TRP A 35 11.16 14.35 -8.74
C TRP A 35 10.74 12.88 -8.83
N ALA A 36 10.07 12.46 -9.92
CA ALA A 36 9.52 11.12 -10.04
C ALA A 36 10.62 10.05 -10.06
N GLY A 37 10.45 9.03 -9.21
CA GLY A 37 11.39 7.94 -9.07
C GLY A 37 12.75 8.29 -8.48
N LYS A 38 12.90 9.45 -7.84
CA LYS A 38 14.15 9.88 -7.20
C LYS A 38 14.19 9.48 -5.73
N ILE A 39 15.38 9.09 -5.26
CA ILE A 39 15.67 8.84 -3.84
C ILE A 39 15.98 10.17 -3.13
N SER A 40 16.75 11.07 -3.77
CA SER A 40 17.10 12.36 -3.23
C SER A 40 17.10 13.46 -4.31
N ASP A 41 17.07 14.72 -3.89
CA ASP A 41 17.33 15.84 -4.79
C ASP A 41 18.85 16.06 -4.97
N GLY A 42 19.23 16.98 -5.86
CA GLY A 42 20.63 17.33 -6.08
C GLY A 42 21.31 18.05 -4.89
N GLN A 43 20.60 18.35 -3.82
CA GLN A 43 21.08 19.00 -2.59
C GLN A 43 21.16 18.05 -1.39
N GLY A 44 20.82 16.79 -1.59
CA GLY A 44 20.88 15.75 -0.54
C GLY A 44 19.61 15.62 0.30
N HIS A 45 18.52 16.36 0.00
CA HIS A 45 17.24 16.14 0.68
C HIS A 45 16.60 14.86 0.17
N MET A 46 16.08 14.05 1.10
CA MET A 46 15.45 12.79 0.79
C MET A 46 14.05 13.01 0.22
N ILE A 47 13.84 12.57 -1.03
CA ILE A 47 12.54 12.57 -1.72
C ILE A 47 11.85 11.23 -1.52
N ARG A 48 12.58 10.13 -1.73
CA ARG A 48 12.08 8.75 -1.66
C ARG A 48 10.81 8.51 -2.48
N ASP A 49 10.69 9.19 -3.63
CA ASP A 49 9.56 8.96 -4.53
C ASP A 49 9.61 7.55 -5.09
N SER A 50 8.50 6.84 -4.95
CA SER A 50 8.35 5.45 -5.39
C SER A 50 6.88 5.11 -5.60
N VAL A 51 6.61 3.93 -6.12
CA VAL A 51 5.23 3.43 -6.22
C VAL A 51 4.52 3.47 -4.87
N ALA A 52 5.21 3.16 -3.75
CA ALA A 52 4.64 3.12 -2.41
C ALA A 52 4.50 4.50 -1.74
N ASN A 53 5.34 5.47 -2.11
CA ASN A 53 5.37 6.81 -1.48
C ASN A 53 4.73 7.91 -2.34
N ASN A 54 4.04 7.58 -3.40
CA ASN A 54 3.35 8.53 -4.28
C ASN A 54 1.99 7.98 -4.73
N ALA A 55 1.93 7.30 -5.88
CA ALA A 55 0.67 6.91 -6.49
C ALA A 55 -0.19 5.98 -5.62
N THR A 56 0.44 5.16 -4.78
CA THR A 56 -0.25 4.18 -3.93
C THR A 56 -0.09 4.43 -2.43
N ALA A 57 0.47 5.58 -2.05
CA ALA A 57 0.74 5.96 -0.66
C ALA A 57 -0.49 5.88 0.25
N HIS A 58 -1.64 6.37 -0.23
CA HIS A 58 -2.89 6.35 0.52
C HIS A 58 -3.33 4.94 0.93
N TYR A 59 -3.06 3.94 0.09
CA TYR A 59 -3.50 2.56 0.32
C TYR A 59 -2.62 1.84 1.34
N LEU A 60 -1.31 2.13 1.34
CA LEU A 60 -0.42 1.67 2.41
C LEU A 60 -0.78 2.36 3.72
N HIS A 61 -0.99 3.69 3.71
CA HIS A 61 -1.38 4.43 4.90
C HIS A 61 -2.72 3.96 5.47
N ASN A 62 -3.71 3.65 4.62
CA ASN A 62 -5.01 3.14 5.07
C ASN A 62 -4.90 1.87 5.91
N MET A 63 -3.92 1.00 5.65
CA MET A 63 -3.69 -0.21 6.44
C MET A 63 -3.28 0.13 7.88
N PHE A 64 -2.44 1.16 8.07
CA PHE A 64 -2.09 1.67 9.39
C PHE A 64 -3.25 2.43 10.04
N TYR A 65 -3.95 3.25 9.25
CA TYR A 65 -5.03 4.09 9.74
C TYR A 65 -6.18 3.26 10.34
N VAL A 66 -6.60 2.19 9.69
CA VAL A 66 -7.71 1.37 10.20
C VAL A 66 -7.35 0.61 11.48
N LEU A 67 -6.06 0.42 11.77
CA LEU A 67 -5.54 -0.26 12.96
C LEU A 67 -5.16 0.70 14.11
N GLY A 68 -5.34 2.00 13.95
CA GLY A 68 -5.10 2.98 15.03
C GLY A 68 -6.08 2.83 16.19
N GLU A 69 -5.64 3.16 17.38
CA GLU A 69 -6.38 3.00 18.65
C GLU A 69 -7.56 3.96 18.81
N THR A 70 -7.59 5.07 18.05
CA THR A 70 -8.69 6.04 18.03
C THR A 70 -9.06 6.41 16.59
N GLU A 71 -10.13 7.16 16.37
CA GLU A 71 -10.54 7.60 15.02
C GLU A 71 -9.49 8.46 14.32
N SER A 72 -8.61 9.14 15.05
CA SER A 72 -7.59 10.06 14.54
C SER A 72 -6.15 9.58 14.75
N THR A 73 -5.92 8.29 15.00
CA THR A 73 -4.58 7.70 15.10
C THR A 73 -4.36 6.61 14.07
N ALA A 74 -3.11 6.24 13.82
CA ALA A 74 -2.73 5.11 12.98
C ALA A 74 -1.78 4.19 13.76
N ALA A 75 -1.80 2.89 13.47
CA ALA A 75 -0.87 1.94 14.05
C ALA A 75 0.55 2.19 13.52
N PHE A 76 1.57 1.94 14.36
CA PHE A 76 2.96 2.09 13.98
C PHE A 76 3.53 0.76 13.45
N PRO A 77 4.37 0.80 12.39
CA PRO A 77 5.13 -0.36 11.97
C PRO A 77 6.16 -0.70 13.06
N LYS A 78 6.33 -1.99 13.35
CA LYS A 78 7.34 -2.51 14.29
C LYS A 78 8.46 -3.22 13.55
N LYS A 79 8.09 -4.03 12.56
CA LYS A 79 9.01 -4.78 11.70
C LYS A 79 8.61 -4.60 10.26
N VAL A 80 9.58 -4.41 9.39
CA VAL A 80 9.36 -4.26 7.95
C VAL A 80 10.38 -5.12 7.20
N GLU A 81 9.89 -5.87 6.23
CA GLU A 81 10.67 -6.66 5.29
C GLU A 81 10.08 -6.44 3.90
N ALA A 82 10.91 -6.16 2.91
CA ALA A 82 10.42 -5.83 1.58
C ALA A 82 11.25 -6.49 0.47
N GLU A 83 10.61 -6.66 -0.67
CA GLU A 83 11.24 -6.95 -1.95
C GLU A 83 10.95 -5.77 -2.87
N LEU A 84 12.01 -5.17 -3.40
CA LEU A 84 11.95 -3.98 -4.25
C LEU A 84 12.59 -4.30 -5.60
N TYR A 85 11.98 -3.80 -6.68
CA TYR A 85 12.51 -3.98 -8.03
C TYR A 85 12.27 -2.74 -8.86
N ARG A 86 13.06 -2.62 -9.95
CA ARG A 86 13.00 -1.51 -10.88
C ARG A 86 12.93 -2.01 -12.32
N ALA A 87 11.88 -1.59 -13.03
CA ALA A 87 11.71 -1.85 -14.46
C ALA A 87 11.99 -0.59 -15.30
N ASN A 88 11.58 0.58 -14.81
CA ASN A 88 11.80 1.86 -15.47
C ASN A 88 13.19 2.43 -15.15
N ARG A 89 13.71 3.32 -16.01
CA ARG A 89 15.01 4.00 -15.79
C ARG A 89 14.86 5.14 -14.77
N ILE A 90 14.73 4.77 -13.51
CA ILE A 90 14.59 5.67 -12.36
C ILE A 90 15.60 5.29 -11.27
N GLU A 91 15.79 6.13 -10.27
CA GLU A 91 16.71 5.83 -9.16
C GLU A 91 16.09 4.84 -8.16
N ASN A 92 14.81 5.03 -7.85
CA ASN A 92 14.10 4.26 -6.84
C ASN A 92 13.32 3.09 -7.46
N PHE A 93 12.52 2.39 -6.67
CA PHE A 93 11.72 1.24 -7.12
C PHE A 93 10.38 1.67 -7.71
N ASP A 94 9.92 0.91 -8.68
CA ASP A 94 8.57 0.97 -9.24
C ASP A 94 7.73 -0.29 -8.96
N THR A 95 8.32 -1.24 -8.23
CA THR A 95 7.67 -2.48 -7.80
C THR A 95 8.06 -2.78 -6.36
N VAL A 96 7.08 -3.10 -5.52
CA VAL A 96 7.26 -3.45 -4.10
C VAL A 96 6.31 -4.57 -3.69
N ALA A 97 6.83 -5.53 -2.94
CA ALA A 97 6.07 -6.42 -2.08
C ALA A 97 6.61 -6.29 -0.65
N ALA A 98 5.79 -5.94 0.32
CA ALA A 98 6.23 -5.68 1.68
C ALA A 98 5.40 -6.46 2.71
N ARG A 99 6.11 -6.99 3.70
CA ARG A 99 5.60 -7.59 4.92
C ARG A 99 5.88 -6.63 6.07
N ILE A 100 4.84 -6.26 6.81
CA ILE A 100 4.96 -5.34 7.92
C ILE A 100 4.21 -5.92 9.11
N THR A 101 4.84 -5.92 10.28
CA THR A 101 4.20 -6.24 11.54
C THR A 101 4.03 -4.95 12.32
N THR A 102 2.85 -4.68 12.84
CA THR A 102 2.55 -3.50 13.67
C THR A 102 2.93 -3.72 15.13
N GLY A 103 2.90 -2.64 15.93
CA GLY A 103 3.13 -2.73 17.37
C GLY A 103 2.13 -3.63 18.10
N SER A 104 0.89 -3.73 17.61
CA SER A 104 -0.15 -4.64 18.15
C SER A 104 0.00 -6.10 17.68
N GLY A 105 0.95 -6.40 16.78
CA GLY A 105 1.17 -7.73 16.22
C GLY A 105 0.34 -8.03 14.96
N ALA A 106 -0.46 -7.09 14.46
CA ALA A 106 -1.18 -7.28 13.21
C ALA A 106 -0.21 -7.34 12.03
N GLU A 107 -0.47 -8.27 11.11
CA GLU A 107 0.33 -8.50 9.92
C GLU A 107 -0.24 -7.73 8.71
N LEU A 108 0.61 -7.02 7.98
CA LEU A 108 0.26 -6.32 6.74
C LEU A 108 1.04 -6.91 5.56
N ARG A 109 0.38 -7.03 4.41
CA ARG A 109 1.00 -7.35 3.12
C ARG A 109 0.61 -6.29 2.10
N PHE A 110 1.59 -5.61 1.58
CA PHE A 110 1.39 -4.54 0.61
C PHE A 110 2.07 -4.87 -0.70
N TYR A 111 1.32 -4.82 -1.80
CA TYR A 111 1.80 -5.13 -3.15
C TYR A 111 1.48 -3.98 -4.08
N ALA A 112 2.48 -3.40 -4.71
CA ALA A 112 2.27 -2.32 -5.67
C ALA A 112 3.29 -2.35 -6.79
N THR A 113 2.86 -2.08 -8.03
CA THR A 113 3.77 -1.95 -9.17
C THR A 113 3.24 -1.00 -10.23
N HIS A 114 4.16 -0.32 -10.90
CA HIS A 114 3.94 0.44 -12.12
C HIS A 114 4.37 -0.33 -13.38
N ALA A 115 5.01 -1.49 -13.22
CA ALA A 115 5.63 -2.26 -14.29
C ALA A 115 4.75 -3.41 -14.80
N VAL A 116 3.49 -3.12 -15.08
CA VAL A 116 2.49 -4.07 -15.62
C VAL A 116 1.83 -3.53 -16.88
N ASN A 117 1.25 -4.41 -17.69
CA ASN A 117 0.62 -4.08 -18.97
C ASN A 117 -0.88 -3.72 -18.86
N ARG A 118 -1.50 -3.96 -17.71
CA ARG A 118 -2.92 -3.69 -17.42
C ARG A 118 -3.09 -3.29 -15.95
N SER A 119 -4.15 -2.50 -15.68
CA SER A 119 -4.46 -2.05 -14.33
C SER A 119 -5.28 -3.07 -13.56
N MET A 120 -5.01 -3.17 -12.26
CA MET A 120 -5.85 -3.86 -11.28
C MET A 120 -5.77 -3.12 -9.93
N GLY A 121 -6.87 -3.04 -9.25
CA GLY A 121 -6.95 -2.41 -7.92
C GLY A 121 -7.12 -0.88 -7.96
N PRO A 122 -7.15 -0.23 -6.80
CA PRO A 122 -6.82 -0.83 -5.50
C PRO A 122 -7.82 -1.91 -5.09
N VAL A 123 -7.32 -3.01 -4.57
CA VAL A 123 -8.12 -4.04 -3.91
C VAL A 123 -7.54 -4.30 -2.54
N PHE A 124 -8.40 -4.54 -1.56
CA PHE A 124 -7.93 -5.01 -0.26
C PHE A 124 -8.79 -6.15 0.30
N ARG A 125 -8.14 -6.95 1.15
CA ARG A 125 -8.76 -7.97 2.01
C ARG A 125 -8.15 -7.85 3.39
N TYR A 126 -8.93 -7.43 4.38
CA TYR A 126 -8.52 -7.27 5.77
C TYR A 126 -9.21 -8.31 6.63
N GLU A 127 -8.45 -9.26 7.12
CA GLU A 127 -8.93 -10.42 7.90
C GLU A 127 -8.85 -10.12 9.40
N PHE A 128 -9.96 -10.33 10.08
CA PHE A 128 -10.13 -10.24 11.52
C PHE A 128 -10.62 -11.55 12.09
N GLU A 129 -10.58 -11.71 13.42
CA GLU A 129 -11.04 -12.94 14.10
C GLU A 129 -12.49 -13.31 13.74
N ASN A 130 -13.41 -12.33 13.60
CA ASN A 130 -14.84 -12.56 13.41
C ASN A 130 -15.37 -12.15 12.05
N ALA A 131 -14.57 -11.48 11.22
CA ALA A 131 -15.01 -10.90 9.95
C ALA A 131 -13.86 -10.70 8.97
N THR A 132 -14.20 -10.48 7.70
CA THR A 132 -13.25 -10.00 6.68
C THR A 132 -13.84 -8.80 5.97
N ALA A 133 -13.07 -7.71 5.89
CA ALA A 133 -13.40 -6.52 5.11
C ALA A 133 -12.77 -6.60 3.72
N TYR A 134 -13.49 -6.14 2.71
CA TYR A 134 -13.08 -6.15 1.31
C TYR A 134 -13.30 -4.78 0.66
N PHE A 135 -12.50 -4.48 -0.35
CA PHE A 135 -12.70 -3.37 -1.26
C PHE A 135 -12.43 -3.81 -2.69
N ASP A 136 -13.40 -3.55 -3.57
CA ASP A 136 -13.35 -3.83 -5.02
C ASP A 136 -12.82 -5.24 -5.36
N SER A 137 -13.18 -6.22 -4.52
CA SER A 137 -12.82 -7.61 -4.80
C SER A 137 -13.52 -8.09 -6.08
N PRO A 138 -12.79 -8.62 -7.07
CA PRO A 138 -13.39 -9.19 -8.26
C PRO A 138 -14.42 -10.30 -7.98
N GLU A 139 -14.24 -10.99 -6.86
CA GLU A 139 -15.08 -12.12 -6.45
C GLU A 139 -16.31 -11.67 -5.66
N GLU A 140 -16.27 -10.49 -5.03
CA GLU A 140 -17.19 -10.09 -3.98
C GLU A 140 -17.97 -8.81 -4.29
N GLY A 141 -17.57 -8.04 -5.31
CA GLY A 141 -18.24 -6.82 -5.73
C GLY A 141 -17.51 -5.52 -5.44
N LYS A 142 -18.14 -4.39 -5.79
CA LYS A 142 -17.57 -3.05 -5.67
C LYS A 142 -17.82 -2.43 -4.30
N GLY A 143 -16.99 -1.43 -3.95
CA GLY A 143 -17.08 -0.68 -2.71
C GLY A 143 -16.50 -1.42 -1.49
N ILE A 144 -16.65 -0.82 -0.33
CA ILE A 144 -16.20 -1.41 0.93
C ILE A 144 -17.36 -2.18 1.58
N TYR A 145 -17.11 -3.43 1.95
CA TYR A 145 -18.05 -4.25 2.71
C TYR A 145 -17.31 -5.22 3.63
N VAL A 146 -18.03 -5.70 4.64
CA VAL A 146 -17.56 -6.68 5.62
C VAL A 146 -18.46 -7.92 5.59
N ARG A 147 -17.84 -9.09 5.55
CA ARG A 147 -18.49 -10.37 5.79
C ARG A 147 -18.11 -10.89 7.16
N PHE A 148 -19.10 -11.15 8.00
CA PHE A 148 -18.92 -11.77 9.30
C PHE A 148 -18.94 -13.29 9.19
N LYS A 149 -18.25 -13.98 10.09
CA LYS A 149 -18.23 -15.46 10.12
C LYS A 149 -19.60 -16.08 10.41
N ASP A 150 -20.53 -15.32 11.00
CA ASP A 150 -21.92 -15.71 11.24
C ASP A 150 -22.83 -15.53 10.02
N GLY A 151 -22.30 -15.13 8.87
CA GLY A 151 -23.01 -14.96 7.61
C GLY A 151 -23.57 -13.56 7.37
N ARG A 152 -23.54 -12.65 8.34
CA ARG A 152 -23.95 -11.25 8.13
C ARG A 152 -23.02 -10.53 7.17
N ARG A 153 -23.59 -9.58 6.43
CA ARG A 153 -22.84 -8.64 5.57
C ARG A 153 -23.21 -7.20 5.93
N LYS A 154 -22.22 -6.31 5.98
CA LYS A 154 -22.39 -4.87 6.15
C LYS A 154 -21.65 -4.13 5.05
N GLU A 155 -22.30 -3.16 4.42
CA GLU A 155 -21.74 -2.32 3.36
C GLU A 155 -21.41 -0.92 3.89
N TYR A 156 -20.33 -0.32 3.38
CA TYR A 156 -19.85 1.01 3.76
C TYR A 156 -19.80 1.96 2.55
N GLY A 157 -20.26 1.51 1.37
CA GLY A 157 -20.26 2.29 0.13
C GLY A 157 -18.90 2.41 -0.54
N ASP A 158 -18.84 3.25 -1.57
CA ASP A 158 -17.59 3.54 -2.30
C ASP A 158 -16.91 4.77 -1.66
N PRO A 159 -15.65 4.66 -1.21
CA PRO A 159 -14.91 5.79 -0.66
C PRO A 159 -14.66 6.92 -1.68
N ASN A 160 -14.84 6.66 -2.97
CA ASN A 160 -14.71 7.66 -4.02
C ASN A 160 -15.95 8.56 -4.16
N ASP A 161 -17.11 8.17 -3.62
CA ASP A 161 -18.35 8.97 -3.69
C ASP A 161 -18.25 10.30 -2.91
N SER A 162 -17.33 10.39 -1.97
CA SER A 162 -17.18 11.52 -1.04
C SER A 162 -15.86 12.28 -1.21
N VAL A 163 -15.34 12.41 -2.44
CA VAL A 163 -14.02 13.05 -2.70
C VAL A 163 -13.92 14.47 -2.14
N MET A 164 -15.03 15.21 -2.07
CA MET A 164 -15.08 16.59 -1.56
C MET A 164 -15.15 16.70 -0.04
N ASP A 165 -15.43 15.62 0.70
CA ASP A 165 -15.55 15.63 2.16
C ASP A 165 -14.27 16.10 2.85
N LYS A 166 -13.10 15.85 2.25
CA LYS A 166 -11.82 16.35 2.75
C LYS A 166 -11.75 17.87 2.79
N LEU A 167 -12.34 18.56 1.80
CA LEU A 167 -12.40 20.03 1.77
C LEU A 167 -13.32 20.54 2.88
N TRP A 168 -14.50 19.98 3.01
CA TRP A 168 -15.46 20.38 4.06
C TRP A 168 -14.91 20.07 5.45
N THR A 169 -14.26 18.92 5.63
CA THR A 169 -13.58 18.58 6.89
C THR A 169 -12.52 19.62 7.25
N MET A 170 -11.74 20.11 6.27
CA MET A 170 -10.73 21.15 6.51
C MET A 170 -11.38 22.48 6.88
N ILE A 171 -12.43 22.89 6.17
CA ILE A 171 -13.17 24.12 6.46
C ILE A 171 -13.76 24.07 7.90
N ASP A 172 -14.36 22.96 8.28
CA ASP A 172 -14.92 22.78 9.61
C ASP A 172 -13.84 22.79 10.71
N ALA A 173 -12.67 22.22 10.42
CA ALA A 173 -11.53 22.27 11.33
C ALA A 173 -11.00 23.71 11.52
N ILE A 174 -10.88 24.49 10.45
CA ILE A 174 -10.48 25.92 10.51
C ILE A 174 -11.46 26.72 11.35
N HIS A 175 -12.75 26.43 11.27
CA HIS A 175 -13.80 27.09 12.08
C HIS A 175 -13.95 26.52 13.50
N GLY A 176 -13.11 25.56 13.90
CA GLY A 176 -13.17 24.93 15.24
C GLY A 176 -14.37 24.01 15.46
N LYS A 177 -15.09 23.61 14.39
CA LYS A 177 -16.28 22.75 14.46
C LYS A 177 -15.94 21.27 14.56
N SER A 178 -14.77 20.85 14.07
CA SER A 178 -14.30 19.46 14.10
C SER A 178 -12.78 19.38 14.18
N GLY A 179 -12.24 18.23 14.61
CA GLY A 179 -10.84 17.92 14.48
C GLY A 179 -10.49 17.40 13.06
N ILE A 180 -9.19 17.34 12.76
CA ILE A 180 -8.68 16.72 11.54
C ILE A 180 -8.50 15.21 11.78
N PRO A 181 -9.19 14.34 11.05
CA PRO A 181 -9.13 12.89 11.28
C PRO A 181 -7.76 12.25 10.98
N CYS A 182 -6.99 12.89 10.10
CA CYS A 182 -5.66 12.43 9.72
C CYS A 182 -4.72 13.65 9.66
N ASP A 183 -4.05 13.94 10.76
CA ASP A 183 -3.02 14.96 10.89
C ASP A 183 -1.62 14.39 10.58
N LEU A 184 -0.57 15.17 10.86
CA LEU A 184 0.81 14.75 10.63
C LEU A 184 1.20 13.55 11.49
N HIS A 185 0.72 13.45 12.73
CA HIS A 185 0.99 12.31 13.62
C HIS A 185 0.33 11.04 13.09
N THR A 186 -0.91 11.16 12.63
CA THR A 186 -1.66 10.05 12.02
C THR A 186 -1.03 9.58 10.70
N ALA A 187 -0.41 10.50 9.93
CA ALA A 187 0.28 10.18 8.68
C ALA A 187 1.70 9.62 8.90
N PHE A 188 2.34 9.90 10.03
CA PHE A 188 3.74 9.59 10.30
C PHE A 188 4.11 8.09 10.21
N PRO A 189 3.27 7.12 10.62
CA PRO A 189 3.56 5.70 10.44
C PRO A 189 3.84 5.29 8.99
N HIS A 190 3.21 5.96 8.00
CA HIS A 190 3.52 5.74 6.60
C HIS A 190 4.96 6.15 6.26
N VAL A 191 5.41 7.31 6.75
CA VAL A 191 6.79 7.80 6.52
C VAL A 191 7.81 6.81 7.08
N LEU A 192 7.57 6.28 8.29
CA LEU A 192 8.41 5.27 8.91
C LEU A 192 8.44 3.97 8.12
N ALA A 193 7.28 3.52 7.62
CA ALA A 193 7.20 2.33 6.79
C ALA A 193 8.00 2.50 5.48
N ILE A 194 7.90 3.66 4.81
CA ILE A 194 8.67 3.95 3.60
C ILE A 194 10.18 3.97 3.88
N ASP A 195 10.61 4.59 5.00
CA ASP A 195 12.01 4.56 5.41
C ASP A 195 12.51 3.12 5.63
N ALA A 196 11.75 2.31 6.35
CA ALA A 196 12.10 0.94 6.63
C ALA A 196 12.07 0.05 5.37
N ILE A 197 11.10 0.24 4.47
CA ILE A 197 11.04 -0.42 3.16
C ILE A 197 12.31 -0.12 2.36
N GLN A 198 12.71 1.15 2.26
CA GLN A 198 13.93 1.56 1.56
C GLN A 198 15.19 0.95 2.17
N ARG A 199 15.27 0.89 3.49
CA ARG A 199 16.40 0.31 4.22
C ARG A 199 16.45 -1.20 4.17
N SER A 200 15.31 -1.86 3.94
CA SER A 200 15.21 -3.31 3.76
C SER A 200 15.99 -3.78 2.52
N VAL A 201 15.99 -2.96 1.45
CA VAL A 201 16.70 -3.25 0.19
C VAL A 201 17.51 -2.01 -0.22
N PRO A 202 18.73 -1.84 0.34
CA PRO A 202 19.57 -0.66 0.05
C PRO A 202 19.98 -0.55 -1.43
N GLU A 203 20.21 -1.68 -2.07
CA GLU A 203 20.54 -1.78 -3.49
C GLU A 203 19.35 -2.39 -4.24
N ILE A 204 18.59 -1.52 -4.94
CA ILE A 204 17.39 -1.93 -5.64
C ILE A 204 17.79 -2.64 -6.94
N PRO A 205 17.47 -3.94 -7.12
CA PRO A 205 17.78 -4.66 -8.34
C PRO A 205 16.86 -4.22 -9.50
N ASP A 206 17.43 -4.22 -10.69
CA ASP A 206 16.67 -4.14 -11.93
C ASP A 206 16.05 -5.51 -12.27
N PHE A 207 14.86 -5.52 -12.86
CA PHE A 207 14.34 -6.73 -13.47
C PHE A 207 15.24 -7.17 -14.63
N PRO A 208 15.39 -8.48 -14.86
CA PRO A 208 16.14 -9.00 -16.01
C PRO A 208 15.62 -8.44 -17.34
N ASP A 209 16.51 -7.99 -18.22
CA ASP A 209 16.13 -7.41 -19.52
C ASP A 209 15.33 -8.38 -20.38
N ALA A 210 15.56 -9.69 -20.24
CA ALA A 210 14.80 -10.73 -20.94
C ALA A 210 13.29 -10.70 -20.65
N LEU A 211 12.90 -10.24 -19.46
CA LEU A 211 11.50 -10.13 -19.04
C LEU A 211 10.90 -8.74 -19.35
N ARG A 212 11.75 -7.75 -19.66
CA ARG A 212 11.30 -6.37 -19.92
C ARG A 212 10.63 -6.27 -21.28
N ARG A 213 9.45 -5.63 -21.32
CA ARG A 213 8.67 -5.34 -22.53
C ARG A 213 8.38 -3.85 -22.61
N TYR A 214 8.13 -3.35 -23.80
CA TYR A 214 7.78 -1.95 -24.03
C TYR A 214 6.61 -1.85 -25.02
N ASP A 215 5.56 -1.16 -24.60
CA ASP A 215 4.45 -0.76 -25.46
C ASP A 215 4.73 0.66 -25.99
N ALA A 216 5.07 0.75 -27.29
CA ALA A 216 5.42 2.02 -27.93
C ALA A 216 4.23 2.97 -28.09
N GLN A 217 3.00 2.47 -28.16
CA GLN A 217 1.79 3.31 -28.29
C GLN A 217 1.43 3.97 -26.97
N LYS A 218 1.57 3.24 -25.87
CA LYS A 218 1.27 3.71 -24.52
C LYS A 218 2.49 4.30 -23.81
N GLU A 219 3.66 4.16 -24.37
CA GLU A 219 4.96 4.52 -23.77
C GLU A 219 5.17 3.87 -22.38
N VAL A 220 4.72 2.61 -22.20
CA VAL A 220 4.75 1.88 -20.92
C VAL A 220 5.78 0.76 -20.97
N VAL A 221 6.66 0.70 -19.96
CA VAL A 221 7.52 -0.45 -19.67
C VAL A 221 6.77 -1.41 -18.72
N TRP A 222 6.81 -2.70 -19.02
CA TRP A 222 6.23 -3.72 -18.16
C TRP A 222 7.07 -5.00 -18.14
N ILE A 223 6.88 -5.82 -17.13
CA ILE A 223 7.63 -7.06 -16.92
C ILE A 223 6.70 -8.24 -17.19
N ASP A 224 7.16 -9.15 -18.04
CA ASP A 224 6.43 -10.36 -18.43
C ASP A 224 6.18 -11.26 -17.21
N GLY A 225 4.94 -11.69 -17.01
CA GLY A 225 4.52 -12.50 -15.86
C GLY A 225 4.35 -11.77 -14.52
N LEU A 226 4.75 -10.48 -14.42
CA LEU A 226 4.70 -9.76 -13.13
C LEU A 226 3.27 -9.54 -12.63
N PHE A 227 2.33 -9.29 -13.54
CA PHE A 227 0.93 -9.10 -13.15
C PHE A 227 0.37 -10.34 -12.44
N GLU A 228 0.60 -11.51 -13.03
CA GLU A 228 0.16 -12.80 -12.51
C GLU A 228 0.85 -13.12 -11.18
N LEU A 229 2.18 -12.95 -11.12
CA LEU A 229 2.96 -13.16 -9.91
C LEU A 229 2.45 -12.30 -8.73
N MET A 230 2.26 -10.99 -8.95
CA MET A 230 1.80 -10.10 -7.89
C MET A 230 0.38 -10.43 -7.41
N ASN A 231 -0.50 -10.82 -8.35
CA ASN A 231 -1.85 -11.25 -8.02
C ASN A 231 -1.85 -12.55 -7.19
N ASP A 232 -1.02 -13.52 -7.56
CA ASP A 232 -0.89 -14.79 -6.82
C ASP A 232 -0.26 -14.56 -5.44
N CYS A 233 0.76 -13.72 -5.33
CA CYS A 233 1.33 -13.30 -4.05
C CYS A 233 0.28 -12.64 -3.13
N TYR A 234 -0.52 -11.74 -3.68
CA TYR A 234 -1.62 -11.10 -2.94
C TYR A 234 -2.66 -12.12 -2.47
N ARG A 235 -3.08 -13.05 -3.34
CA ARG A 235 -4.08 -14.09 -2.96
C ARG A 235 -3.56 -14.95 -1.83
N GLN A 236 -2.32 -15.41 -1.90
CA GLN A 236 -1.69 -16.29 -0.92
C GLN A 236 -1.18 -15.55 0.32
N GLY A 237 -0.92 -14.23 0.24
CA GLY A 237 -0.33 -13.44 1.33
C GLY A 237 1.16 -13.67 1.52
N ILE A 238 1.88 -14.01 0.45
CA ILE A 238 3.32 -14.33 0.43
C ILE A 238 4.10 -13.30 -0.40
N LEU A 239 5.43 -13.26 -0.24
CA LEU A 239 6.31 -12.43 -1.05
C LEU A 239 6.74 -13.15 -2.35
N PRO A 240 7.19 -12.45 -3.40
CA PRO A 240 7.64 -13.06 -4.66
C PRO A 240 8.71 -14.14 -4.50
N SER A 241 9.69 -13.95 -3.60
CA SER A 241 10.72 -14.96 -3.31
C SER A 241 10.10 -16.25 -2.72
N GLU A 242 9.08 -16.13 -1.86
CA GLU A 242 8.36 -17.25 -1.28
C GLU A 242 7.49 -17.99 -2.33
N ALA A 243 7.06 -17.28 -3.37
CA ALA A 243 6.38 -17.88 -4.53
C ALA A 243 7.33 -18.59 -5.49
N GLY A 244 8.64 -18.58 -5.21
CA GLY A 244 9.66 -19.20 -6.08
C GLY A 244 9.96 -18.39 -7.35
N ALA A 245 9.67 -17.08 -7.36
CA ALA A 245 9.99 -16.21 -8.49
C ALA A 245 11.51 -16.16 -8.71
N GLY A 246 11.96 -16.55 -9.89
CA GLY A 246 13.37 -16.60 -10.23
C GLY A 246 14.03 -15.22 -10.13
N GLY A 247 15.10 -15.13 -9.35
CA GLY A 247 15.84 -13.89 -9.11
C GLY A 247 15.19 -12.95 -8.08
N ALA A 248 14.06 -13.34 -7.47
CA ALA A 248 13.48 -12.58 -6.36
C ALA A 248 14.34 -12.75 -5.10
N VAL A 249 14.65 -11.62 -4.45
CA VAL A 249 15.49 -11.59 -3.25
C VAL A 249 14.76 -10.83 -2.15
N MET A 250 14.58 -11.52 -1.03
CA MET A 250 14.04 -10.93 0.18
C MET A 250 15.03 -9.94 0.78
N GLY A 251 14.57 -8.76 1.13
CA GLY A 251 15.36 -7.76 1.80
C GLY A 251 15.63 -8.10 3.28
N LYS A 252 16.39 -7.25 3.94
CA LYS A 252 16.65 -7.39 5.38
C LYS A 252 15.42 -6.98 6.19
N GLN A 253 15.13 -7.72 7.27
CA GLN A 253 14.16 -7.26 8.25
C GLN A 253 14.68 -6.03 8.98
N ILE A 254 13.87 -4.97 9.00
CA ILE A 254 14.16 -3.72 9.69
C ILE A 254 13.26 -3.61 10.91
N GLU A 255 13.88 -3.49 12.09
CA GLU A 255 13.16 -3.10 13.30
C GLU A 255 12.95 -1.58 13.28
N VAL A 256 11.71 -1.16 13.48
CA VAL A 256 11.32 0.25 13.60
C VAL A 256 11.18 0.54 15.08
N SER A 257 12.16 1.26 15.66
CA SER A 257 12.22 1.57 17.08
C SER A 257 12.35 3.08 17.32
N GLY A 258 11.85 3.55 18.47
CA GLY A 258 12.17 4.90 18.98
C GLY A 258 11.16 5.98 18.63
N TYR A 259 9.84 5.65 18.54
CA TYR A 259 8.79 6.64 18.30
C TYR A 259 7.67 6.54 19.34
#